data_5ede9f35b7855ba3fc748456e3fd2ab3
#
_entry.id   5ede9f35b7855ba3fc748456e3fd2ab3
#
_cell.length_a   1.000
_cell.length_b   1.000
_cell.length_c   1.000
_cell.angle_alpha   90.00
_cell.angle_beta   90.00
_cell.angle_gamma   90.00
#
_symmetry.space_group_name_H-M   'P 1'
#
loop_
_entity.id
_entity.type
_entity.pdbx_description
1 polymer ?
#
loop_
_entity_poly.entity_id
_entity_poly.type
_entity_poly.pdbx_seq_one_letter_code
_entity_poly.pdbx_strand_id
1 'polypeptide(L)'
;IRLSVRAGEIVGIAGISGNGQSRLLGVCMGELPAEQATVKIFGEVVNDLDPAERRARGLRYVPEQRLGHGSVPEFSLLANTLLTGDHLHSRGFINHEAARRFTEEVIADFDVKTSSVKKAAQALSGGNLQKFIVGREILQKPRILIVDQPTWGVDVGAATVIRNALLKLRGEGAAICLLYTSDAADEL
;
A
#
# COMPACT_ATOMS: atom_id res chain seq x y z
N ILE A 1 -15.08 4.19 17.07
CA ILE A 1 -13.81 3.44 17.10
C ILE A 1 -12.72 4.39 17.55
N ARG A 2 -11.86 3.94 18.46
CA ARG A 2 -10.63 4.65 18.83
C ARG A 2 -9.45 3.74 18.50
N LEU A 3 -8.64 4.16 17.52
CA LEU A 3 -7.49 3.41 17.01
C LEU A 3 -6.26 4.29 17.10
N SER A 4 -5.14 3.73 17.52
CA SER A 4 -3.83 4.37 17.42
C SER A 4 -2.76 3.35 17.05
N VAL A 5 -1.81 3.74 16.23
CA VAL A 5 -0.65 2.92 15.83
C VAL A 5 0.60 3.74 16.08
N ARG A 6 1.57 3.17 16.80
CA ARG A 6 2.82 3.83 17.17
C ARG A 6 3.95 3.47 16.19
N ALA A 7 4.98 4.28 16.17
CA ALA A 7 6.21 3.95 15.45
C ALA A 7 6.77 2.59 15.91
N GLY A 8 7.16 1.74 14.97
CA GLY A 8 7.63 0.38 15.24
C GLY A 8 6.55 -0.62 15.67
N GLU A 9 5.26 -0.28 15.54
CA GLU A 9 4.13 -1.13 15.89
C GLU A 9 3.40 -1.65 14.65
N ILE A 10 2.91 -2.88 14.73
CA ILE A 10 1.93 -3.43 13.79
C ILE A 10 0.62 -3.64 14.54
N VAL A 11 -0.44 -3.00 14.08
CA VAL A 11 -1.81 -3.20 14.58
C VAL A 11 -2.63 -3.89 13.52
N GLY A 12 -3.23 -5.03 13.87
CA GLY A 12 -4.16 -5.77 13.04
C GLY A 12 -5.61 -5.40 13.36
N ILE A 13 -6.38 -5.09 12.33
CA ILE A 13 -7.83 -4.94 12.41
C ILE A 13 -8.45 -6.17 11.74
N ALA A 14 -9.14 -6.99 12.51
CA ALA A 14 -9.83 -8.16 12.00
C ALA A 14 -11.35 -7.96 12.09
N GLY A 15 -12.08 -8.48 11.12
CA GLY A 15 -13.54 -8.41 11.13
C GLY A 15 -14.16 -9.11 9.92
N ILE A 16 -15.47 -9.31 9.99
CA ILE A 16 -16.27 -9.87 8.89
C ILE A 16 -16.41 -8.80 7.81
N SER A 17 -16.30 -9.20 6.55
CA SER A 17 -16.47 -8.31 5.40
C SER A 17 -17.79 -7.52 5.47
N GLY A 18 -17.77 -6.26 5.07
CA GLY A 18 -18.96 -5.39 5.07
C GLY A 18 -19.24 -4.62 6.37
N ASN A 19 -18.43 -4.79 7.43
CA ASN A 19 -18.64 -4.11 8.72
C ASN A 19 -18.00 -2.69 8.79
N GLY A 20 -17.76 -2.06 7.65
CA GLY A 20 -17.29 -0.68 7.59
C GLY A 20 -15.77 -0.51 7.54
N GLN A 21 -15.01 -1.58 7.34
CA GLN A 21 -13.55 -1.54 7.22
C GLN A 21 -13.09 -0.64 6.08
N SER A 22 -13.66 -0.80 4.89
CA SER A 22 -13.34 0.03 3.72
C SER A 22 -13.64 1.52 3.96
N ARG A 23 -14.74 1.82 4.69
CA ARG A 23 -15.04 3.20 5.09
C ARG A 23 -14.00 3.76 6.07
N LEU A 24 -13.58 2.96 7.05
CA LEU A 24 -12.51 3.33 7.99
C LEU A 24 -11.23 3.67 7.23
N LEU A 25 -10.81 2.81 6.29
CA LEU A 25 -9.63 3.04 5.47
C LEU A 25 -9.78 4.29 4.59
N GLY A 26 -10.91 4.46 3.91
CA GLY A 26 -11.18 5.64 3.09
C GLY A 26 -11.09 6.95 3.90
N VAL A 27 -11.58 6.96 5.15
CA VAL A 27 -11.42 8.09 6.06
C VAL A 27 -9.95 8.29 6.47
N CYS A 28 -9.23 7.21 6.79
CA CYS A 28 -7.81 7.30 7.14
C CYS A 28 -6.95 7.78 5.97
N MET A 29 -7.31 7.41 4.74
CA MET A 29 -6.59 7.82 3.54
C MET A 29 -6.96 9.21 3.03
N GLY A 30 -8.09 9.78 3.48
CA GLY A 30 -8.60 11.07 2.99
C GLY A 30 -9.44 10.95 1.71
N GLU A 31 -9.80 9.74 1.32
CA GLU A 31 -10.72 9.48 0.20
C GLU A 31 -12.19 9.76 0.57
N LEU A 32 -12.50 9.63 1.87
CA LEU A 32 -13.80 9.91 2.43
C LEU A 32 -13.70 10.97 3.55
N PRO A 33 -14.72 11.83 3.69
CA PRO A 33 -14.75 12.84 4.74
C PRO A 33 -14.84 12.19 6.14
N ALA A 34 -14.16 12.80 7.11
CA ALA A 34 -14.12 12.34 8.50
C ALA A 34 -15.26 12.90 9.36
N GLU A 35 -16.45 13.11 8.81
CA GLU A 35 -17.67 13.75 9.39
C GLU A 35 -17.69 13.94 10.93
N GLN A 36 -17.68 12.83 11.69
CA GLN A 36 -17.70 12.82 13.16
C GLN A 36 -16.42 12.22 13.78
N ALA A 37 -15.41 11.90 12.94
CA ALA A 37 -14.16 11.33 13.39
C ALA A 37 -13.04 12.37 13.40
N THR A 38 -11.99 12.12 14.18
CA THR A 38 -10.75 12.89 14.14
C THR A 38 -9.63 11.96 13.73
N VAL A 39 -9.04 12.24 12.57
CA VAL A 39 -7.84 11.56 12.09
C VAL A 39 -6.62 12.41 12.42
N LYS A 40 -5.61 11.79 13.03
CA LYS A 40 -4.35 12.46 13.35
C LYS A 40 -3.18 11.70 12.75
N ILE A 41 -2.25 12.42 12.13
CA ILE A 41 -0.95 11.94 11.68
C ILE A 41 0.12 12.70 12.46
N PHE A 42 0.98 11.99 13.20
CA PHE A 42 2.00 12.55 14.09
C PHE A 42 1.47 13.59 15.09
N GLY A 43 0.23 13.38 15.57
CA GLY A 43 -0.44 14.28 16.53
C GLY A 43 -1.22 15.43 15.88
N GLU A 44 -1.00 15.75 14.62
CA GLU A 44 -1.70 16.78 13.87
C GLU A 44 -3.01 16.27 13.28
N VAL A 45 -4.08 17.07 13.38
CA VAL A 45 -5.38 16.76 12.75
C VAL A 45 -5.25 16.92 11.24
N VAL A 46 -5.69 15.90 10.50
CA VAL A 46 -5.56 15.83 9.04
C VAL A 46 -6.90 15.61 8.32
N ASN A 47 -8.00 15.95 8.97
CA ASN A 47 -9.34 15.73 8.43
C ASN A 47 -9.56 16.40 7.07
N ASP A 48 -9.03 17.62 6.91
CA ASP A 48 -9.20 18.46 5.71
C ASP A 48 -8.14 18.19 4.63
N LEU A 49 -7.21 17.27 4.90
CA LEU A 49 -6.16 16.93 3.94
C LEU A 49 -6.60 15.84 2.99
N ASP A 50 -6.33 16.05 1.72
CA ASP A 50 -6.56 15.07 0.66
C ASP A 50 -5.54 13.91 0.72
N PRO A 51 -5.74 12.83 -0.07
CA PRO A 51 -4.83 11.69 -0.11
C PRO A 51 -3.39 12.07 -0.48
N ALA A 52 -3.17 13.00 -1.40
CA ALA A 52 -1.84 13.42 -1.83
C ALA A 52 -1.09 14.15 -0.70
N GLU A 53 -1.78 15.04 0.02
CA GLU A 53 -1.25 15.74 1.18
C GLU A 53 -0.89 14.79 2.33
N ARG A 54 -1.71 13.74 2.57
CA ARG A 54 -1.40 12.69 3.56
C ARG A 54 -0.21 11.84 3.12
N ARG A 55 -0.11 11.53 1.83
CA ARG A 55 1.07 10.85 1.26
C ARG A 55 2.34 11.68 1.46
N ALA A 56 2.29 12.98 1.22
CA ALA A 56 3.42 13.89 1.45
C ALA A 56 3.91 13.89 2.92
N ARG A 57 3.03 13.54 3.87
CA ARG A 57 3.37 13.33 5.29
C ARG A 57 3.93 11.95 5.63
N GLY A 58 4.11 11.10 4.62
CA GLY A 58 4.69 9.77 4.79
C GLY A 58 3.69 8.65 5.06
N LEU A 59 2.39 8.89 4.82
CA LEU A 59 1.37 7.83 4.79
C LEU A 59 1.39 7.13 3.44
N ARG A 60 1.38 5.81 3.43
CA ARG A 60 1.22 4.98 2.22
C ARG A 60 0.11 3.95 2.43
N TYR A 61 -0.48 3.52 1.34
CA TYR A 61 -1.59 2.59 1.35
C TYR A 61 -1.45 1.52 0.27
N VAL A 62 -1.75 0.29 0.66
CA VAL A 62 -1.89 -0.86 -0.23
C VAL A 62 -3.33 -1.33 -0.14
N PRO A 63 -4.16 -1.11 -1.17
CA PRO A 63 -5.55 -1.54 -1.18
C PRO A 63 -5.67 -3.05 -1.42
N GLU A 64 -6.80 -3.62 -1.00
CA GLU A 64 -7.18 -5.00 -1.29
C GLU A 64 -7.28 -5.25 -2.81
N GLN A 65 -7.98 -4.35 -3.51
CA GLN A 65 -8.19 -4.45 -4.96
C GLN A 65 -6.92 -4.05 -5.72
N ARG A 66 -6.22 -5.02 -6.27
CA ARG A 66 -4.95 -4.84 -6.98
C ARG A 66 -5.09 -4.07 -8.28
N LEU A 67 -6.08 -4.45 -9.10
CA LEU A 67 -6.36 -3.81 -10.39
C LEU A 67 -7.50 -2.80 -10.23
N GLY A 68 -7.33 -1.62 -10.78
CA GLY A 68 -8.28 -0.51 -10.69
C GLY A 68 -8.09 0.40 -9.48
N HIS A 69 -7.58 -0.11 -8.35
CA HIS A 69 -7.29 0.70 -7.16
C HIS A 69 -5.79 0.70 -6.82
N GLY A 70 -5.19 -0.47 -6.65
CA GLY A 70 -3.74 -0.58 -6.37
C GLY A 70 -2.85 -0.33 -7.57
N SER A 71 -3.37 -0.53 -8.78
CA SER A 71 -2.69 -0.28 -10.04
C SER A 71 -3.68 -0.04 -11.17
N VAL A 72 -3.25 0.68 -12.21
CA VAL A 72 -3.97 0.82 -13.48
C VAL A 72 -3.63 -0.40 -14.35
N PRO A 73 -4.63 -1.22 -14.72
CA PRO A 73 -4.41 -2.52 -15.36
C PRO A 73 -3.58 -2.46 -16.64
N GLU A 74 -3.87 -1.51 -17.51
CA GLU A 74 -3.26 -1.36 -18.84
C GLU A 74 -1.88 -0.68 -18.78
N PHE A 75 -1.59 0.00 -17.68
CA PHE A 75 -0.30 0.68 -17.50
C PHE A 75 0.83 -0.32 -17.24
N SER A 76 2.00 0.01 -17.77
CA SER A 76 3.22 -0.73 -17.45
C SER A 76 3.56 -0.64 -15.96
N LEU A 77 4.40 -1.54 -15.45
CA LEU A 77 4.91 -1.45 -14.09
C LEU A 77 5.61 -0.12 -13.85
N LEU A 78 6.40 0.34 -14.82
CA LEU A 78 7.04 1.66 -14.77
C LEU A 78 6.04 2.80 -14.64
N ALA A 79 4.97 2.81 -15.43
CA ALA A 79 3.93 3.84 -15.35
C ALA A 79 3.17 3.77 -14.03
N ASN A 80 2.86 2.57 -13.53
CA ASN A 80 2.26 2.36 -12.22
C ASN A 80 3.16 2.83 -11.07
N THR A 81 4.48 2.73 -11.21
CA THR A 81 5.45 3.27 -10.23
C THR A 81 5.37 4.80 -10.15
N LEU A 82 5.20 5.46 -11.29
CA LEU A 82 5.07 6.92 -11.34
C LEU A 82 3.81 7.46 -10.66
N LEU A 83 2.73 6.69 -10.61
CA LEU A 83 1.46 7.12 -9.98
C LEU A 83 1.59 7.38 -8.48
N THR A 84 2.52 6.71 -7.81
CA THR A 84 2.68 6.81 -6.35
C THR A 84 4.07 7.24 -5.90
N GLY A 85 4.99 7.43 -6.86
CA GLY A 85 6.38 7.76 -6.61
C GLY A 85 6.62 9.28 -6.58
N ASP A 86 6.21 9.96 -5.51
CA ASP A 86 6.34 11.43 -5.38
C ASP A 86 7.78 11.91 -5.58
N HIS A 87 8.76 11.12 -5.09
CA HIS A 87 10.19 11.42 -5.24
C HIS A 87 10.72 11.31 -6.68
N LEU A 88 9.92 10.74 -7.59
CA LEU A 88 10.25 10.60 -9.01
C LEU A 88 9.86 11.83 -9.83
N HIS A 89 9.18 12.77 -9.18
CA HIS A 89 8.75 14.03 -9.78
C HIS A 89 9.54 15.19 -9.19
N SER A 90 9.98 16.12 -10.02
CA SER A 90 10.67 17.33 -9.59
C SER A 90 10.22 18.51 -10.44
N ARG A 91 9.66 19.55 -9.80
CA ARG A 91 9.21 20.79 -10.45
C ARG A 91 8.34 20.58 -11.69
N GLY A 92 7.46 19.56 -11.65
CA GLY A 92 6.57 19.21 -12.76
C GLY A 92 7.20 18.32 -13.85
N PHE A 93 8.44 17.91 -13.70
CA PHE A 93 9.12 16.99 -14.62
C PHE A 93 9.26 15.59 -14.00
N ILE A 94 9.08 14.57 -14.85
CA ILE A 94 9.27 13.17 -14.46
C ILE A 94 10.74 12.78 -14.70
N ASN A 95 11.39 12.22 -13.67
CA ASN A 95 12.69 11.60 -13.83
C ASN A 95 12.53 10.14 -14.27
N HIS A 96 12.44 9.93 -15.59
CA HIS A 96 12.23 8.59 -16.16
C HIS A 96 13.33 7.58 -15.83
N GLU A 97 14.58 8.04 -15.73
CA GLU A 97 15.72 7.19 -15.38
C GLU A 97 15.63 6.72 -13.91
N ALA A 98 15.31 7.63 -12.99
CA ALA A 98 15.08 7.28 -11.59
C ALA A 98 13.87 6.35 -11.43
N ALA A 99 12.78 6.63 -12.16
CA ALA A 99 11.59 5.79 -12.14
C ALA A 99 11.87 4.37 -12.63
N ARG A 100 12.65 4.23 -13.68
CA ARG A 100 13.07 2.93 -14.20
C ARG A 100 13.90 2.16 -13.17
N ARG A 101 14.95 2.79 -12.62
CA ARG A 101 15.79 2.16 -11.58
C ARG A 101 14.99 1.73 -10.37
N PHE A 102 14.10 2.59 -9.87
CA PHE A 102 13.25 2.26 -8.74
C PHE A 102 12.28 1.10 -9.06
N THR A 103 11.72 1.05 -10.27
CA THR A 103 10.88 -0.08 -10.69
C THR A 103 11.67 -1.38 -10.76
N GLU A 104 12.91 -1.34 -11.27
CA GLU A 104 13.82 -2.50 -11.31
C GLU A 104 14.20 -2.96 -9.89
N GLU A 105 14.42 -2.04 -8.95
CA GLU A 105 14.65 -2.34 -7.54
C GLU A 105 13.44 -3.03 -6.90
N VAL A 106 12.22 -2.53 -7.11
CA VAL A 106 10.99 -3.18 -6.64
C VAL A 106 10.88 -4.61 -7.17
N ILE A 107 11.14 -4.81 -8.46
CA ILE A 107 11.09 -6.13 -9.11
C ILE A 107 12.12 -7.09 -8.48
N ALA A 108 13.32 -6.63 -8.25
CA ALA A 108 14.41 -7.43 -7.70
C ALA A 108 14.18 -7.78 -6.22
N ASP A 109 13.92 -6.78 -5.38
CA ASP A 109 13.81 -6.94 -3.93
C ASP A 109 12.59 -7.75 -3.50
N PHE A 110 11.52 -7.69 -4.28
CA PHE A 110 10.28 -8.43 -4.02
C PHE A 110 10.14 -9.71 -4.87
N ASP A 111 11.17 -10.10 -5.60
CA ASP A 111 11.16 -11.27 -6.47
C ASP A 111 9.92 -11.30 -7.39
N VAL A 112 9.61 -10.19 -8.04
CA VAL A 112 8.48 -10.08 -8.96
C VAL A 112 8.82 -10.77 -10.28
N LYS A 113 8.13 -11.84 -10.61
CA LYS A 113 8.36 -12.55 -11.87
C LYS A 113 7.73 -11.79 -13.03
N THR A 114 8.54 -11.09 -13.77
CA THR A 114 8.17 -10.32 -14.96
C THR A 114 9.32 -10.30 -15.97
N SER A 115 8.99 -10.13 -17.24
CA SER A 115 9.98 -10.04 -18.31
C SER A 115 10.54 -8.63 -18.50
N SER A 116 9.85 -7.61 -18.02
CA SER A 116 10.23 -6.21 -18.24
C SER A 116 9.43 -5.24 -17.38
N VAL A 117 10.00 -4.09 -17.04
CA VAL A 117 9.31 -2.93 -16.42
C VAL A 117 8.20 -2.36 -17.32
N LYS A 118 8.23 -2.67 -18.61
CA LYS A 118 7.22 -2.23 -19.60
C LYS A 118 6.00 -3.14 -19.65
N LYS A 119 6.00 -4.27 -18.95
CA LYS A 119 4.85 -5.19 -18.93
C LYS A 119 3.66 -4.54 -18.22
N ALA A 120 2.47 -4.70 -18.78
CA ALA A 120 1.23 -4.19 -18.18
C ALA A 120 0.94 -4.91 -16.85
N ALA A 121 0.39 -4.18 -15.88
CA ALA A 121 0.09 -4.71 -14.54
C ALA A 121 -0.86 -5.92 -14.61
N GLN A 122 -1.89 -5.86 -15.46
CA GLN A 122 -2.85 -6.96 -15.65
C GLN A 122 -2.24 -8.25 -16.24
N ALA A 123 -1.05 -8.18 -16.80
CA ALA A 123 -0.36 -9.35 -17.36
C ALA A 123 0.48 -10.11 -16.33
N LEU A 124 0.49 -9.68 -15.06
CA LEU A 124 1.13 -10.38 -13.96
C LEU A 124 0.13 -11.34 -13.29
N SER A 125 0.65 -12.43 -12.70
CA SER A 125 -0.15 -13.23 -11.78
C SER A 125 -0.51 -12.41 -10.53
N GLY A 126 -1.62 -12.75 -9.87
CA GLY A 126 -2.08 -12.04 -8.68
C GLY A 126 -1.01 -11.89 -7.60
N GLY A 127 -0.22 -12.95 -7.32
CA GLY A 127 0.88 -12.92 -6.36
C GLY A 127 2.02 -11.99 -6.78
N ASN A 128 2.40 -11.98 -8.05
CA ASN A 128 3.45 -11.07 -8.55
C ASN A 128 2.99 -9.62 -8.57
N LEU A 129 1.73 -9.36 -8.92
CA LEU A 129 1.17 -8.02 -8.85
C LEU A 129 1.10 -7.51 -7.40
N GLN A 130 0.71 -8.37 -6.45
CA GLN A 130 0.69 -8.01 -5.03
C GLN A 130 2.08 -7.67 -4.51
N LYS A 131 3.08 -8.51 -4.82
CA LYS A 131 4.49 -8.24 -4.48
C LYS A 131 4.96 -6.90 -5.04
N PHE A 132 4.60 -6.59 -6.29
CA PHE A 132 4.93 -5.32 -6.92
C PHE A 132 4.28 -4.13 -6.21
N ILE A 133 2.95 -4.18 -5.94
CA ILE A 133 2.23 -3.08 -5.28
C ILE A 133 2.77 -2.84 -3.88
N VAL A 134 2.92 -3.89 -3.08
CA VAL A 134 3.48 -3.79 -1.71
C VAL A 134 4.92 -3.28 -1.74
N GLY A 135 5.76 -3.82 -2.62
CA GLY A 135 7.16 -3.42 -2.76
C GLY A 135 7.31 -1.95 -3.15
N ARG A 136 6.50 -1.51 -4.11
CA ARG A 136 6.47 -0.11 -4.56
C ARG A 136 6.17 0.86 -3.40
N GLU A 137 5.25 0.51 -2.50
CA GLU A 137 4.93 1.37 -1.36
C GLU A 137 5.97 1.26 -0.23
N ILE A 138 6.50 0.07 0.06
CA ILE A 138 7.49 -0.15 1.12
C ILE A 138 8.84 0.50 0.80
N LEU A 139 9.34 0.37 -0.42
CA LEU A 139 10.65 0.94 -0.81
C LEU A 139 10.67 2.47 -0.81
N GLN A 140 9.50 3.12 -0.78
CA GLN A 140 9.41 4.57 -0.53
C GLN A 140 9.62 4.93 0.96
N LYS A 141 9.92 3.96 1.83
CA LYS A 141 10.21 4.14 3.27
C LYS A 141 9.12 4.94 3.99
N PRO A 142 7.88 4.48 3.95
CA PRO A 142 6.77 5.17 4.60
C PRO A 142 6.97 5.22 6.12
N ARG A 143 6.56 6.32 6.73
CA ARG A 143 6.47 6.43 8.20
C ARG A 143 5.21 5.76 8.74
N ILE A 144 4.16 5.71 7.92
CA ILE A 144 2.90 5.01 8.20
C ILE A 144 2.52 4.22 6.96
N LEU A 145 2.23 2.93 7.13
CA LEU A 145 1.74 2.07 6.08
C LEU A 145 0.42 1.41 6.50
N ILE A 146 -0.62 1.62 5.71
CA ILE A 146 -1.88 0.90 5.84
C ILE A 146 -1.92 -0.15 4.73
N VAL A 147 -2.24 -1.40 5.08
CA VAL A 147 -2.30 -2.49 4.10
C VAL A 147 -3.60 -3.26 4.30
N ASP A 148 -4.39 -3.29 3.26
CA ASP A 148 -5.64 -4.03 3.21
C ASP A 148 -5.40 -5.38 2.56
N GLN A 149 -5.70 -6.47 3.27
CA GLN A 149 -5.60 -7.85 2.80
C GLN A 149 -4.24 -8.20 2.15
N PRO A 150 -3.10 -7.97 2.83
CA PRO A 150 -1.77 -8.05 2.21
C PRO A 150 -1.45 -9.38 1.53
N THR A 151 -2.04 -10.47 2.04
CA THR A 151 -1.74 -11.84 1.58
C THR A 151 -2.93 -12.57 0.98
N TRP A 152 -4.05 -11.89 0.77
CA TRP A 152 -5.23 -12.49 0.17
C TRP A 152 -4.98 -12.95 -1.27
N GLY A 153 -5.36 -14.19 -1.58
CA GLY A 153 -5.26 -14.75 -2.94
C GLY A 153 -3.85 -14.77 -3.53
N VAL A 154 -2.83 -14.94 -2.69
CA VAL A 154 -1.45 -15.14 -3.13
C VAL A 154 -0.90 -16.47 -2.60
N ASP A 155 0.08 -17.02 -3.30
CA ASP A 155 0.77 -18.24 -2.85
C ASP A 155 1.61 -18.00 -1.59
N VAL A 156 2.00 -19.10 -0.92
CA VAL A 156 2.77 -19.08 0.34
C VAL A 156 4.10 -18.33 0.18
N GLY A 157 4.75 -18.48 -0.98
CA GLY A 157 6.02 -17.80 -1.27
C GLY A 157 5.85 -16.28 -1.31
N ALA A 158 4.86 -15.80 -2.07
CA ALA A 158 4.53 -14.37 -2.13
C ALA A 158 4.11 -13.83 -0.75
N ALA A 159 3.28 -14.57 -0.01
CA ALA A 159 2.87 -14.19 1.34
C ALA A 159 4.07 -14.04 2.29
N THR A 160 5.05 -14.95 2.19
CA THR A 160 6.28 -14.91 3.01
C THR A 160 7.12 -13.67 2.69
N VAL A 161 7.33 -13.36 1.41
CA VAL A 161 8.06 -12.15 0.98
C VAL A 161 7.39 -10.89 1.56
N ILE A 162 6.07 -10.77 1.41
CA ILE A 162 5.31 -9.63 1.89
C ILE A 162 5.41 -9.49 3.42
N ARG A 163 5.19 -10.58 4.17
CA ARG A 163 5.28 -10.56 5.64
C ARG A 163 6.67 -10.13 6.14
N ASN A 164 7.72 -10.68 5.54
CA ASN A 164 9.10 -10.33 5.92
C ASN A 164 9.39 -8.85 5.63
N ALA A 165 8.92 -8.31 4.51
CA ALA A 165 9.08 -6.90 4.18
C ALA A 165 8.34 -5.98 5.18
N LEU A 166 7.12 -6.35 5.60
CA LEU A 166 6.36 -5.61 6.63
C LEU A 166 7.07 -5.65 7.99
N LEU A 167 7.61 -6.82 8.40
CA LEU A 167 8.36 -6.95 9.65
C LEU A 167 9.65 -6.13 9.63
N LYS A 168 10.36 -6.11 8.51
CA LYS A 168 11.55 -5.27 8.31
C LYS A 168 11.18 -3.79 8.43
N LEU A 169 10.16 -3.34 7.70
CA LEU A 169 9.71 -1.95 7.74
C LEU A 169 9.30 -1.50 9.15
N ARG A 170 8.61 -2.38 9.90
CA ARG A 170 8.33 -2.15 11.32
C ARG A 170 9.61 -1.97 12.14
N GLY A 171 10.61 -2.85 11.92
CA GLY A 171 11.91 -2.76 12.59
C GLY A 171 12.66 -1.46 12.30
N GLU A 172 12.41 -0.84 11.14
CA GLU A 172 12.92 0.47 10.76
C GLU A 172 12.14 1.64 11.37
N GLY A 173 11.10 1.35 12.18
CA GLY A 173 10.35 2.35 12.95
C GLY A 173 9.03 2.79 12.32
N ALA A 174 8.59 2.20 11.22
CA ALA A 174 7.29 2.54 10.64
C ALA A 174 6.13 2.05 11.51
N ALA A 175 5.05 2.82 11.54
CA ALA A 175 3.75 2.43 12.07
C ALA A 175 2.96 1.67 10.99
N ILE A 176 2.51 0.45 11.27
CA ILE A 176 1.82 -0.38 10.27
C ILE A 176 0.43 -0.76 10.77
N CYS A 177 -0.58 -0.50 9.95
CA CYS A 177 -1.95 -0.98 10.17
C CYS A 177 -2.29 -2.03 9.11
N LEU A 178 -2.61 -3.23 9.56
CA LEU A 178 -3.04 -4.33 8.70
C LEU A 178 -4.55 -4.54 8.86
N LEU A 179 -5.24 -4.67 7.76
CA LEU A 179 -6.64 -5.04 7.75
C LEU A 179 -6.77 -6.47 7.22
N TYR A 180 -7.55 -7.27 7.93
CA TYR A 180 -7.95 -8.61 7.52
C TYR A 180 -9.46 -8.72 7.65
N THR A 181 -10.11 -9.13 6.58
CA THR A 181 -11.53 -9.52 6.60
C THR A 181 -11.63 -11.02 6.35
N SER A 182 -12.47 -11.71 7.11
CA SER A 182 -12.86 -13.08 6.81
C SER A 182 -14.29 -13.06 6.30
N ASP A 183 -14.56 -13.82 5.24
CA ASP A 183 -15.91 -14.17 4.88
C ASP A 183 -16.37 -15.27 5.83
N ALA A 184 -17.54 -15.09 6.45
CA ALA A 184 -18.09 -16.07 7.39
C ALA A 184 -18.29 -17.49 6.80
N ALA A 185 -18.12 -17.64 5.50
CA ALA A 185 -18.15 -18.92 4.78
C ALA A 185 -16.86 -19.73 4.88
N ASP A 186 -15.73 -19.08 5.22
CA ASP A 186 -14.41 -19.76 5.32
C ASP A 186 -14.14 -20.30 6.74
N GLU A 187 -15.06 -20.07 7.70
CA GLU A 187 -14.93 -20.50 9.09
C GLU A 187 -15.81 -21.73 9.44
N LEU A 188 -16.52 -22.32 8.45
CA LEU A 188 -17.32 -23.54 8.57
C LEU A 188 -16.71 -24.69 7.81
#